data_d9620afbf67aca075a2ba5d748dcdc46
#
_entry.id   d9620afbf67aca075a2ba5d748dcdc46
#
_cell.length_a   1.000
_cell.length_b   1.000
_cell.length_c   1.000
_cell.angle_alpha   90.00
_cell.angle_beta   90.00
_cell.angle_gamma   90.00
#
_symmetry.space_group_name_H-M   'P 1'
#
loop_
_entity.id
_entity.type
_entity.pdbx_description
1 polymer ?
#
loop_
_entity_poly.entity_id
_entity_poly.type
_entity_poly.pdbx_seq_one_letter_code
_entity_poly.pdbx_strand_id
1 'polypeptide(L)'
;MMKKKFRLTFKQRESVLGYMFISLWIIGFFVFTFYPVIYSFFLSLNRVTIPTTGIDLEFIGFANFQHAFAIDRVMILELGTFIQDAVLMMVIINVFAVIFAMILNMDIKFKGFFRTIFFLPVVIVSGPVMQELLNNNAIILPGITNFQVISVFSSIFGESFGELIVKVFNNLISMFWFSGVQIIVYLVMLQKMNKEVYEASEIDGASPWEQFWKVTLPFIKPIILINMIYTLVMLAGFSNNRVIIIIKDYMLKTGEVGAGFGFSAALSWIYFLVIAIIVVLLFLLFSLGRRNIKYIRNTEHFHLDMTRYTEKDTFINKNPTVKKIRKKLMGRKGTDGWVFRLFVYLLIASVAFTFLYPFIYLALTSLQSPEDIIDATVGLVPRTIYFENYVKAFKTIGFFTALEGSIRISLLPALAQVFSTALIGYGLARFDFKLKKLVVVIILFTFIIPAPVLMIPTYLMYRDLGILGNVGSFIYPALFGQGLKSTIFIMIFYQFFNTIPKVLDEAARVDGAGPIRVFLRVTLPLAVPAVVVVFLFSFVWYWNETYLTGLYIDGARTLPLQLSRFAASFREQFGNVDPNAEDFVDRINEAIYMAGTLISILPLLLMYFGLQKWFVESVDRSGITGE
;
A
#
# COMPACT_ATOMS: atom_id res chain seq x y z
N MET A 1 -36.03 -34.50 38.12
CA MET A 1 -35.20 -33.29 38.07
C MET A 1 -35.21 -32.70 36.66
N MET A 2 -36.04 -31.68 36.39
CA MET A 2 -36.07 -30.99 35.11
C MET A 2 -34.81 -30.16 34.98
N LYS A 3 -33.96 -30.45 33.98
CA LYS A 3 -32.83 -29.61 33.62
C LYS A 3 -33.37 -28.21 33.21
N LYS A 4 -33.16 -27.17 34.03
CA LYS A 4 -33.41 -25.78 33.67
C LYS A 4 -32.63 -25.50 32.38
N LYS A 5 -33.30 -25.46 31.23
CA LYS A 5 -32.72 -24.95 29.98
C LYS A 5 -32.34 -23.49 30.24
N PHE A 6 -31.05 -23.20 30.31
CA PHE A 6 -30.52 -21.83 30.33
C PHE A 6 -31.01 -21.10 29.07
N ARG A 7 -32.08 -20.33 29.20
CA ARG A 7 -32.55 -19.45 28.10
C ARG A 7 -31.74 -18.17 28.17
N LEU A 8 -30.82 -18.01 27.22
CA LEU A 8 -30.07 -16.76 27.04
C LEU A 8 -31.05 -15.62 26.74
N THR A 9 -30.85 -14.45 27.34
CA THR A 9 -31.57 -13.23 26.95
C THR A 9 -31.19 -12.85 25.52
N PHE A 10 -32.05 -12.07 24.84
CA PHE A 10 -31.78 -11.62 23.46
C PHE A 10 -30.37 -10.99 23.33
N LYS A 11 -30.00 -10.09 24.25
CA LYS A 11 -28.68 -9.44 24.29
C LYS A 11 -27.52 -10.42 24.51
N GLN A 12 -27.72 -11.45 25.34
CA GLN A 12 -26.72 -12.51 25.53
C GLN A 12 -26.55 -13.34 24.26
N ARG A 13 -27.64 -13.68 23.59
CA ARG A 13 -27.61 -14.44 22.33
C ARG A 13 -26.90 -13.65 21.23
N GLU A 14 -27.17 -12.35 21.12
CA GLU A 14 -26.48 -11.47 20.19
C GLU A 14 -24.97 -11.39 20.45
N SER A 15 -24.58 -11.26 21.73
CA SER A 15 -23.17 -11.26 22.14
C SER A 15 -22.47 -12.58 21.81
N VAL A 16 -23.11 -13.74 22.05
CA VAL A 16 -22.56 -15.05 21.71
C VAL A 16 -22.37 -15.20 20.21
N LEU A 17 -23.32 -14.74 19.40
CA LEU A 17 -23.21 -14.75 17.94
C LEU A 17 -22.05 -13.85 17.47
N GLY A 18 -21.90 -12.66 18.05
CA GLY A 18 -20.76 -11.78 17.76
C GLY A 18 -19.43 -12.47 18.01
N TYR A 19 -19.26 -13.08 19.17
CA TYR A 19 -18.04 -13.85 19.47
C TYR A 19 -17.84 -15.04 18.56
N MET A 20 -18.90 -15.74 18.17
CA MET A 20 -18.82 -16.85 17.22
C MET A 20 -18.26 -16.40 15.86
N PHE A 21 -18.75 -15.29 15.32
CA PHE A 21 -18.25 -14.76 14.04
C PHE A 21 -16.81 -14.27 14.09
N ILE A 22 -16.35 -13.72 15.22
CA ILE A 22 -14.97 -13.25 15.38
C ILE A 22 -14.03 -14.30 15.97
N SER A 23 -14.53 -15.50 16.33
CA SER A 23 -13.73 -16.54 17.00
C SER A 23 -12.50 -16.97 16.21
N LEU A 24 -12.61 -17.05 14.87
CA LEU A 24 -11.46 -17.32 13.99
C LEU A 24 -10.36 -16.30 14.22
N TRP A 25 -10.70 -15.02 14.27
CA TRP A 25 -9.72 -13.95 14.51
C TRP A 25 -9.13 -14.03 15.92
N ILE A 26 -9.96 -14.30 16.94
CA ILE A 26 -9.47 -14.41 18.33
C ILE A 26 -8.44 -15.54 18.44
N ILE A 27 -8.76 -16.73 17.92
CA ILE A 27 -7.84 -17.87 17.92
C ILE A 27 -6.58 -17.52 17.12
N GLY A 28 -6.76 -16.99 15.91
CA GLY A 28 -5.65 -16.58 15.05
C GLY A 28 -4.75 -15.54 15.69
N PHE A 29 -5.32 -14.55 16.38
CA PHE A 29 -4.57 -13.52 17.09
C PHE A 29 -3.65 -14.13 18.15
N PHE A 30 -4.16 -15.02 18.97
CA PHE A 30 -3.33 -15.66 20.03
C PHE A 30 -2.24 -16.55 19.44
N VAL A 31 -2.53 -17.30 18.36
CA VAL A 31 -1.57 -18.23 17.75
C VAL A 31 -0.56 -17.52 16.86
N PHE A 32 -1.02 -16.70 15.90
CA PHE A 32 -0.17 -16.16 14.82
C PHE A 32 0.34 -14.73 15.07
N THR A 33 -0.13 -14.05 16.13
CA THR A 33 0.33 -12.70 16.45
C THR A 33 0.82 -12.60 17.89
N PHE A 34 -0.02 -12.88 18.87
CA PHE A 34 0.31 -12.68 20.28
C PHE A 34 1.48 -13.57 20.73
N TYR A 35 1.38 -14.87 20.47
CA TYR A 35 2.47 -15.81 20.80
C TYR A 35 3.78 -15.44 20.08
N PRO A 36 3.82 -15.23 18.76
CA PRO A 36 5.06 -14.80 18.09
C PRO A 36 5.62 -13.47 18.61
N VAL A 37 4.79 -12.50 18.95
CA VAL A 37 5.27 -11.22 19.53
C VAL A 37 5.95 -11.44 20.86
N ILE A 38 5.32 -12.18 21.78
CA ILE A 38 5.92 -12.49 23.09
C ILE A 38 7.19 -13.32 22.93
N TYR A 39 7.16 -14.31 22.05
CA TYR A 39 8.33 -15.16 21.80
C TYR A 39 9.47 -14.38 21.14
N SER A 40 9.17 -13.45 20.22
CA SER A 40 10.16 -12.51 19.67
C SER A 40 10.85 -11.68 20.74
N PHE A 41 10.08 -11.15 21.70
CA PHE A 41 10.66 -10.41 22.83
C PHE A 41 11.55 -11.29 23.70
N PHE A 42 11.10 -12.52 23.98
CA PHE A 42 11.90 -13.48 24.71
C PHE A 42 13.21 -13.81 23.97
N LEU A 43 13.17 -14.06 22.66
CA LEU A 43 14.36 -14.29 21.84
C LEU A 43 15.34 -13.11 21.89
N SER A 44 14.84 -11.87 21.91
CA SER A 44 15.69 -10.66 21.94
C SER A 44 16.53 -10.55 23.22
N LEU A 45 16.10 -11.21 24.30
CA LEU A 45 16.84 -11.27 25.57
C LEU A 45 17.79 -12.47 25.69
N ASN A 46 17.88 -13.31 24.64
CA ASN A 46 18.69 -14.50 24.61
C ASN A 46 19.72 -14.45 23.49
N ARG A 47 20.86 -15.12 23.70
CA ARG A 47 21.71 -15.59 22.62
C ARG A 47 21.08 -16.84 22.04
N VAL A 48 20.82 -16.86 20.74
CA VAL A 48 20.17 -17.98 20.06
C VAL A 48 21.16 -18.65 19.14
N THR A 49 21.50 -19.89 19.41
CA THR A 49 22.33 -20.73 18.54
C THR A 49 21.49 -21.89 18.01
N ILE A 50 21.75 -22.28 16.76
CA ILE A 50 21.03 -23.36 16.08
C ILE A 50 22.04 -24.46 15.75
N PRO A 51 22.35 -25.35 16.72
CA PRO A 51 23.06 -26.57 16.43
C PRO A 51 22.20 -27.53 15.60
N THR A 52 22.82 -28.56 15.03
CA THR A 52 22.13 -29.60 14.23
C THR A 52 20.99 -30.32 14.99
N THR A 53 21.00 -30.26 16.31
CA THR A 53 20.09 -30.99 17.20
C THR A 53 18.96 -30.14 17.79
N GLY A 54 18.86 -28.83 17.48
CA GLY A 54 17.78 -28.00 18.04
C GLY A 54 18.07 -26.52 18.10
N ILE A 55 17.52 -25.84 19.09
CA ILE A 55 17.76 -24.42 19.39
C ILE A 55 18.29 -24.34 20.83
N ASP A 56 19.47 -23.79 21.00
CA ASP A 56 20.02 -23.48 22.31
C ASP A 56 19.80 -22.01 22.62
N LEU A 57 19.29 -21.75 23.83
CA LEU A 57 18.96 -20.42 24.31
C LEU A 57 19.78 -20.14 25.57
N GLU A 58 20.63 -19.13 25.50
CA GLU A 58 21.37 -18.60 26.64
C GLU A 58 20.82 -17.23 27.00
N PHE A 59 20.28 -17.07 28.21
CA PHE A 59 19.74 -15.80 28.66
C PHE A 59 20.85 -14.79 28.92
N ILE A 60 20.87 -13.69 28.17
CA ILE A 60 21.87 -12.62 28.22
C ILE A 60 21.25 -11.25 28.60
N GLY A 61 19.96 -11.22 28.96
CA GLY A 61 19.25 -9.98 29.29
C GLY A 61 19.27 -8.96 28.15
N PHE A 62 19.61 -7.73 28.45
CA PHE A 62 19.61 -6.64 27.47
C PHE A 62 20.92 -6.51 26.65
N ALA A 63 21.81 -7.48 26.70
CA ALA A 63 23.11 -7.40 26.00
C ALA A 63 22.95 -7.20 24.48
N ASN A 64 21.96 -7.83 23.82
CA ASN A 64 21.67 -7.59 22.41
C ASN A 64 21.30 -6.12 22.13
N PHE A 65 20.49 -5.51 22.98
CA PHE A 65 20.11 -4.10 22.84
C PHE A 65 21.29 -3.17 23.11
N GLN A 66 22.13 -3.47 24.10
CA GLN A 66 23.34 -2.72 24.37
C GLN A 66 24.30 -2.79 23.20
N HIS A 67 24.48 -3.98 22.60
CA HIS A 67 25.31 -4.16 21.40
C HIS A 67 24.78 -3.32 20.22
N ALA A 68 23.46 -3.33 19.99
CA ALA A 68 22.84 -2.55 18.93
C ALA A 68 23.06 -1.04 19.07
N PHE A 69 23.07 -0.49 20.30
CA PHE A 69 23.24 0.94 20.53
C PHE A 69 24.71 1.38 20.70
N ALA A 70 25.55 0.54 21.30
CA ALA A 70 26.92 0.93 21.65
C ALA A 70 27.96 0.51 20.61
N ILE A 71 27.75 -0.61 19.91
CA ILE A 71 28.74 -1.24 19.05
C ILE A 71 28.32 -1.19 17.58
N ASP A 72 27.08 -1.55 17.25
CA ASP A 72 26.57 -1.58 15.88
C ASP A 72 26.06 -0.21 15.43
N ARG A 73 26.97 0.60 14.90
CA ARG A 73 26.61 1.92 14.35
C ARG A 73 25.83 1.85 13.04
N VAL A 74 25.90 0.74 12.31
CA VAL A 74 25.25 0.59 10.99
C VAL A 74 23.74 0.67 11.14
N MET A 75 23.18 -0.11 12.08
CA MET A 75 21.73 -0.13 12.30
C MET A 75 21.20 1.24 12.75
N ILE A 76 21.90 1.95 13.62
CA ILE A 76 21.47 3.27 14.11
C ILE A 76 21.47 4.32 12.99
N LEU A 77 22.52 4.32 12.16
CA LEU A 77 22.61 5.22 11.01
C LEU A 77 21.47 4.97 10.01
N GLU A 78 21.22 3.70 9.69
CA GLU A 78 20.15 3.32 8.76
C GLU A 78 18.75 3.59 9.33
N LEU A 79 18.55 3.45 10.65
CA LEU A 79 17.33 3.90 11.32
C LEU A 79 17.13 5.41 11.20
N GLY A 80 18.20 6.18 11.39
CA GLY A 80 18.15 7.65 11.21
C GLY A 80 17.78 8.04 9.79
N THR A 81 18.41 7.40 8.79
CA THR A 81 18.08 7.58 7.37
C THR A 81 16.63 7.18 7.08
N PHE A 82 16.20 6.03 7.58
CA PHE A 82 14.81 5.57 7.43
C PHE A 82 13.80 6.57 8.00
N ILE A 83 14.04 7.12 9.20
CA ILE A 83 13.13 8.09 9.82
C ILE A 83 13.00 9.33 8.93
N GLN A 84 14.14 9.89 8.47
CA GLN A 84 14.13 11.06 7.59
C GLN A 84 13.37 10.80 6.30
N ASP A 85 13.65 9.68 5.65
CA ASP A 85 13.04 9.30 4.37
C ASP A 85 11.55 9.00 4.54
N ALA A 86 11.17 8.24 5.57
CA ALA A 86 9.80 7.87 5.83
C ALA A 86 8.94 9.09 6.15
N VAL A 87 9.43 10.04 6.95
CA VAL A 87 8.70 11.27 7.27
C VAL A 87 8.54 12.14 6.03
N LEU A 88 9.61 12.34 5.25
CA LEU A 88 9.58 13.12 4.03
C LEU A 88 8.62 12.49 2.99
N MET A 89 8.80 11.22 2.69
CA MET A 89 7.96 10.49 1.73
C MET A 89 6.51 10.44 2.17
N MET A 90 6.23 10.21 3.46
CA MET A 90 4.88 10.17 4.01
C MET A 90 4.13 11.48 3.77
N VAL A 91 4.77 12.63 4.01
CA VAL A 91 4.15 13.94 3.78
C VAL A 91 3.91 14.17 2.30
N ILE A 92 4.93 13.96 1.46
CA ILE A 92 4.85 14.22 0.02
C ILE A 92 3.82 13.31 -0.65
N ILE A 93 3.84 12.01 -0.38
CA ILE A 93 2.88 11.04 -0.92
C ILE A 93 1.45 11.45 -0.57
N ASN A 94 1.20 11.85 0.69
CA ASN A 94 -0.15 12.24 1.09
C ASN A 94 -0.60 13.57 0.47
N VAL A 95 0.29 14.56 0.34
CA VAL A 95 -0.02 15.82 -0.35
C VAL A 95 -0.37 15.55 -1.82
N PHE A 96 0.45 14.78 -2.54
CA PHE A 96 0.15 14.38 -3.91
C PHE A 96 -1.17 13.61 -4.00
N ALA A 97 -1.38 12.65 -3.11
CA ALA A 97 -2.60 11.84 -3.12
C ALA A 97 -3.87 12.68 -2.92
N VAL A 98 -3.85 13.69 -2.04
CA VAL A 98 -4.97 14.63 -1.88
C VAL A 98 -5.20 15.43 -3.16
N ILE A 99 -4.14 16.01 -3.74
CA ILE A 99 -4.24 16.83 -4.96
C ILE A 99 -4.83 15.99 -6.10
N PHE A 100 -4.30 14.77 -6.34
CA PHE A 100 -4.81 13.92 -7.42
C PHE A 100 -6.21 13.38 -7.15
N ALA A 101 -6.55 13.07 -5.91
CA ALA A 101 -7.90 12.70 -5.54
C ALA A 101 -8.90 13.84 -5.82
N MET A 102 -8.53 15.09 -5.51
CA MET A 102 -9.34 16.26 -5.84
C MET A 102 -9.52 16.43 -7.35
N ILE A 103 -8.45 16.31 -8.15
CA ILE A 103 -8.51 16.39 -9.61
C ILE A 103 -9.39 15.27 -10.18
N LEU A 104 -9.22 14.02 -9.71
CA LEU A 104 -10.04 12.89 -10.13
C LEU A 104 -11.49 12.97 -9.65
N ASN A 105 -11.78 13.77 -8.62
CA ASN A 105 -13.14 14.06 -8.18
C ASN A 105 -13.87 15.09 -9.03
N MET A 106 -13.12 15.89 -9.82
CA MET A 106 -13.71 16.83 -10.77
C MET A 106 -14.43 16.09 -11.90
N ASP A 107 -15.32 16.79 -12.60
CA ASP A 107 -16.00 16.26 -13.78
C ASP A 107 -15.10 16.35 -15.03
N ILE A 108 -14.20 15.38 -15.15
CA ILE A 108 -13.25 15.24 -16.27
C ILE A 108 -13.60 14.01 -17.12
N LYS A 109 -13.37 14.12 -18.44
CA LYS A 109 -13.50 12.98 -19.35
C LYS A 109 -12.36 11.97 -19.08
N PHE A 110 -12.61 10.70 -19.36
CA PHE A 110 -11.66 9.59 -19.17
C PHE A 110 -11.23 9.34 -17.70
N LYS A 111 -12.06 9.70 -16.71
CA LYS A 111 -11.81 9.48 -15.29
C LYS A 111 -11.35 8.05 -14.96
N GLY A 112 -12.06 7.05 -15.50
CA GLY A 112 -11.74 5.64 -15.29
C GLY A 112 -10.35 5.26 -15.81
N PHE A 113 -9.95 5.79 -16.98
CA PHE A 113 -8.63 5.55 -17.55
C PHE A 113 -7.50 6.10 -16.65
N PHE A 114 -7.61 7.33 -16.17
CA PHE A 114 -6.61 7.89 -15.27
C PHE A 114 -6.54 7.15 -13.93
N ARG A 115 -7.68 6.75 -13.37
CA ARG A 115 -7.71 5.91 -12.15
C ARG A 115 -6.98 4.59 -12.37
N THR A 116 -7.19 3.94 -13.52
CA THR A 116 -6.48 2.71 -13.89
C THR A 116 -4.97 2.91 -13.92
N ILE A 117 -4.49 4.00 -14.54
CA ILE A 117 -3.05 4.31 -14.61
C ILE A 117 -2.47 4.54 -13.21
N PHE A 118 -3.12 5.35 -12.38
CA PHE A 118 -2.59 5.67 -11.04
C PHE A 118 -2.61 4.49 -10.09
N PHE A 119 -3.47 3.50 -10.35
CA PHE A 119 -3.51 2.28 -9.56
C PHE A 119 -2.59 1.17 -10.08
N LEU A 120 -2.16 1.25 -11.33
CA LEU A 120 -1.35 0.23 -12.00
C LEU A 120 -0.07 -0.14 -11.20
N PRO A 121 0.72 0.80 -10.67
CA PRO A 121 1.90 0.47 -9.89
C PRO A 121 1.61 -0.33 -8.62
N VAL A 122 0.48 -0.07 -7.95
CA VAL A 122 0.09 -0.79 -6.72
C VAL A 122 -0.04 -2.30 -6.97
N VAL A 123 -0.48 -2.65 -8.18
CA VAL A 123 -0.66 -4.05 -8.60
C VAL A 123 0.68 -4.72 -8.92
N ILE A 124 1.62 -3.99 -9.51
CA ILE A 124 2.80 -4.58 -10.16
C ILE A 124 4.05 -4.53 -9.28
N VAL A 125 4.12 -3.58 -8.34
CA VAL A 125 5.33 -3.33 -7.55
C VAL A 125 5.57 -4.46 -6.56
N SER A 126 6.41 -5.42 -6.97
CA SER A 126 7.10 -6.34 -6.04
C SER A 126 8.50 -5.81 -5.70
N GLY A 127 9.09 -6.31 -4.61
CA GLY A 127 10.47 -5.96 -4.25
C GLY A 127 11.47 -6.16 -5.40
N PRO A 128 11.51 -7.35 -6.05
CA PRO A 128 12.40 -7.60 -7.18
C PRO A 128 12.16 -6.70 -8.39
N VAL A 129 10.89 -6.44 -8.76
CA VAL A 129 10.57 -5.52 -9.87
C VAL A 129 11.09 -4.12 -9.57
N MET A 130 10.85 -3.61 -8.35
CA MET A 130 11.36 -2.29 -7.95
C MET A 130 12.89 -2.26 -7.93
N GLN A 131 13.55 -3.34 -7.49
CA GLN A 131 15.00 -3.45 -7.48
C GLN A 131 15.58 -3.36 -8.89
N GLU A 132 15.01 -4.08 -9.84
CA GLU A 132 15.47 -4.05 -11.24
C GLU A 132 15.28 -2.66 -11.86
N LEU A 133 14.14 -2.00 -11.59
CA LEU A 133 13.90 -0.65 -12.07
C LEU A 133 14.86 0.38 -11.46
N LEU A 134 15.23 0.21 -10.18
CA LEU A 134 16.21 1.06 -9.51
C LEU A 134 17.63 0.82 -10.05
N ASN A 135 18.04 -0.44 -10.21
CA ASN A 135 19.37 -0.82 -10.69
C ASN A 135 19.65 -0.27 -12.10
N ASN A 136 18.62 -0.24 -12.94
CA ASN A 136 18.72 0.23 -14.33
C ASN A 136 18.27 1.69 -14.51
N ASN A 137 18.17 2.48 -13.42
CA ASN A 137 17.77 3.89 -13.44
C ASN A 137 16.43 4.17 -14.15
N ALA A 138 15.58 3.15 -14.35
CA ALA A 138 14.30 3.26 -15.03
C ALA A 138 13.26 4.11 -14.28
N ILE A 139 13.53 4.39 -13.00
CA ILE A 139 12.69 5.21 -12.11
C ILE A 139 13.22 6.65 -12.02
N ILE A 140 14.34 6.97 -12.65
CA ILE A 140 14.91 8.32 -12.66
C ILE A 140 14.43 9.02 -13.93
N LEU A 141 13.79 10.18 -13.77
CA LEU A 141 13.39 10.99 -14.92
C LEU A 141 14.62 11.59 -15.60
N PRO A 142 14.85 11.28 -16.90
CA PRO A 142 15.99 11.85 -17.62
C PRO A 142 15.94 13.37 -17.62
N GLY A 143 17.08 14.00 -17.33
CA GLY A 143 17.23 15.48 -17.41
C GLY A 143 16.89 16.25 -16.15
N ILE A 144 16.24 15.67 -15.12
CA ILE A 144 15.96 16.37 -13.85
C ILE A 144 17.19 16.38 -12.93
N THR A 145 18.08 15.41 -13.09
CA THR A 145 19.36 15.35 -12.39
C THR A 145 20.43 16.31 -12.94
N ASN A 146 20.07 17.19 -13.88
CA ASN A 146 21.00 18.17 -14.40
C ASN A 146 21.54 19.06 -13.28
N PHE A 147 22.85 19.06 -13.13
CA PHE A 147 23.62 19.88 -12.18
C PHE A 147 23.19 21.36 -12.18
N GLN A 148 22.73 21.89 -13.31
CA GLN A 148 22.24 23.25 -13.45
C GLN A 148 20.97 23.53 -12.65
N VAL A 149 20.00 22.61 -12.62
CA VAL A 149 18.77 22.77 -11.85
C VAL A 149 19.08 22.75 -10.35
N ILE A 150 19.95 21.83 -9.94
CA ILE A 150 20.40 21.68 -8.55
C ILE A 150 21.12 22.95 -8.11
N SER A 151 22.08 23.45 -8.92
CA SER A 151 22.88 24.62 -8.59
C SER A 151 22.02 25.88 -8.46
N VAL A 152 20.99 26.05 -9.29
CA VAL A 152 20.05 27.18 -9.19
C VAL A 152 19.26 27.13 -7.87
N PHE A 153 18.72 25.97 -7.49
CA PHE A 153 18.00 25.84 -6.22
C PHE A 153 18.91 26.00 -5.00
N SER A 154 20.13 25.43 -5.05
CA SER A 154 21.11 25.57 -3.97
C SER A 154 21.58 27.02 -3.81
N SER A 155 21.73 27.78 -4.89
CA SER A 155 22.13 29.19 -4.84
C SER A 155 21.04 30.11 -4.27
N ILE A 156 19.75 29.77 -4.49
CA ILE A 156 18.62 30.57 -4.00
C ILE A 156 18.24 30.26 -2.56
N PHE A 157 18.23 28.98 -2.19
CA PHE A 157 17.64 28.49 -0.93
C PHE A 157 18.66 27.82 0.01
N GLY A 158 19.94 27.70 -0.38
CA GLY A 158 21.00 27.05 0.37
C GLY A 158 21.20 25.57 0.01
N GLU A 159 22.41 25.05 0.31
CA GLU A 159 22.81 23.68 -0.08
C GLU A 159 21.88 22.59 0.46
N SER A 160 21.52 22.66 1.74
CA SER A 160 20.63 21.65 2.37
C SER A 160 19.24 21.57 1.70
N PHE A 161 18.73 22.71 1.21
CA PHE A 161 17.46 22.72 0.47
C PHE A 161 17.63 22.17 -0.95
N GLY A 162 18.77 22.47 -1.59
CA GLY A 162 19.14 21.88 -2.88
C GLY A 162 19.21 20.35 -2.81
N GLU A 163 19.89 19.80 -1.81
CA GLU A 163 19.97 18.36 -1.57
C GLU A 163 18.60 17.71 -1.34
N LEU A 164 17.73 18.37 -0.56
CA LEU A 164 16.37 17.91 -0.31
C LEU A 164 15.56 17.84 -1.62
N ILE A 165 15.66 18.86 -2.47
CA ILE A 165 14.99 18.88 -3.78
C ILE A 165 15.49 17.74 -4.66
N VAL A 166 16.81 17.54 -4.75
CA VAL A 166 17.40 16.43 -5.49
C VAL A 166 16.86 15.10 -5.01
N LYS A 167 16.83 14.90 -3.69
CA LYS A 167 16.30 13.68 -3.06
C LYS A 167 14.83 13.46 -3.42
N VAL A 168 14.00 14.50 -3.41
CA VAL A 168 12.59 14.43 -3.80
C VAL A 168 12.47 14.05 -5.29
N PHE A 169 13.19 14.70 -6.17
CA PHE A 169 13.11 14.43 -7.60
C PHE A 169 13.63 13.03 -7.97
N ASN A 170 14.73 12.57 -7.36
CA ASN A 170 15.25 11.22 -7.59
C ASN A 170 14.27 10.13 -7.13
N ASN A 171 13.44 10.41 -6.12
CA ASN A 171 12.43 9.49 -5.63
C ASN A 171 11.01 9.78 -6.14
N LEU A 172 10.83 10.72 -7.04
CA LEU A 172 9.51 11.22 -7.43
C LEU A 172 8.62 10.14 -8.03
N ILE A 173 9.15 9.29 -8.92
CA ILE A 173 8.41 8.17 -9.52
C ILE A 173 8.04 7.16 -8.44
N SER A 174 8.97 6.81 -7.55
CA SER A 174 8.71 5.89 -6.44
C SER A 174 7.61 6.45 -5.52
N MET A 175 7.65 7.75 -5.21
CA MET A 175 6.62 8.41 -4.40
C MET A 175 5.25 8.37 -5.09
N PHE A 176 5.19 8.59 -6.39
CA PHE A 176 3.95 8.47 -7.17
C PHE A 176 3.44 7.03 -7.15
N TRP A 177 4.30 6.06 -7.37
CA TRP A 177 3.92 4.65 -7.37
C TRP A 177 3.37 4.19 -6.03
N PHE A 178 3.92 4.71 -4.93
CA PHE A 178 3.41 4.42 -3.60
C PHE A 178 2.12 5.19 -3.24
N SER A 179 1.73 6.21 -4.01
CA SER A 179 0.55 7.04 -3.71
C SER A 179 -0.80 6.44 -4.16
N GLY A 180 -0.80 5.36 -4.95
CA GLY A 180 -2.00 4.86 -5.63
C GLY A 180 -3.14 4.49 -4.68
N VAL A 181 -2.86 3.79 -3.57
CA VAL A 181 -3.88 3.43 -2.56
C VAL A 181 -4.42 4.67 -1.86
N GLN A 182 -3.53 5.59 -1.48
CA GLN A 182 -3.90 6.83 -0.79
C GLN A 182 -4.80 7.71 -1.66
N ILE A 183 -4.52 7.80 -2.97
CA ILE A 183 -5.37 8.54 -3.94
C ILE A 183 -6.80 8.00 -3.91
N ILE A 184 -6.96 6.67 -3.94
CA ILE A 184 -8.29 6.05 -3.92
C ILE A 184 -8.99 6.31 -2.60
N VAL A 185 -8.31 6.16 -1.46
CA VAL A 185 -8.90 6.38 -0.14
C VAL A 185 -9.38 7.83 0.02
N TYR A 186 -8.59 8.81 -0.42
CA TYR A 186 -9.01 10.21 -0.44
C TYR A 186 -10.16 10.44 -1.42
N LEU A 187 -10.12 9.85 -2.61
CA LEU A 187 -11.18 9.99 -3.61
C LEU A 187 -12.53 9.48 -3.09
N VAL A 188 -12.55 8.29 -2.47
CA VAL A 188 -13.76 7.73 -1.85
C VAL A 188 -14.30 8.64 -0.76
N MET A 189 -13.41 9.25 0.04
CA MET A 189 -13.85 10.19 1.08
C MET A 189 -14.40 11.49 0.50
N LEU A 190 -13.75 12.05 -0.53
CA LEU A 190 -14.23 13.26 -1.20
C LEU A 190 -15.59 13.05 -1.87
N GLN A 191 -15.84 11.85 -2.41
CA GLN A 191 -17.14 11.50 -3.00
C GLN A 191 -18.29 11.39 -1.98
N LYS A 192 -17.98 11.14 -0.71
CA LYS A 192 -18.98 11.14 0.39
C LYS A 192 -19.35 12.53 0.87
N MET A 193 -18.66 13.56 0.41
CA MET A 193 -18.95 14.93 0.79
C MET A 193 -20.22 15.43 0.08
N ASN A 194 -21.18 15.93 0.85
CA ASN A 194 -22.42 16.45 0.30
C ASN A 194 -22.15 17.70 -0.56
N LYS A 195 -22.63 17.70 -1.80
CA LYS A 195 -22.51 18.83 -2.72
C LYS A 195 -23.15 20.12 -2.20
N GLU A 196 -24.22 19.97 -1.43
CA GLU A 196 -24.92 21.12 -0.81
C GLU A 196 -24.02 21.96 0.09
N VAL A 197 -23.02 21.33 0.75
CA VAL A 197 -22.05 22.05 1.59
C VAL A 197 -21.16 22.97 0.75
N TYR A 198 -20.76 22.52 -0.44
CA TYR A 198 -20.01 23.37 -1.39
C TYR A 198 -20.88 24.47 -1.97
N GLU A 199 -22.13 24.16 -2.35
CA GLU A 199 -23.10 25.14 -2.87
C GLU A 199 -23.42 26.22 -1.83
N ALA A 200 -23.63 25.83 -0.57
CA ALA A 200 -23.84 26.77 0.53
C ALA A 200 -22.63 27.69 0.71
N SER A 201 -21.40 27.12 0.71
CA SER A 201 -20.19 27.91 0.85
C SER A 201 -19.95 28.87 -0.33
N GLU A 202 -20.42 28.50 -1.54
CA GLU A 202 -20.39 29.41 -2.70
C GLU A 202 -21.38 30.57 -2.57
N ILE A 203 -22.57 30.29 -2.02
CA ILE A 203 -23.56 31.34 -1.72
C ILE A 203 -23.00 32.31 -0.68
N ASP A 204 -22.25 31.79 0.30
CA ASP A 204 -21.54 32.62 1.29
C ASP A 204 -20.30 33.37 0.71
N GLY A 205 -20.02 33.22 -0.59
CA GLY A 205 -18.94 33.92 -1.29
C GLY A 205 -17.54 33.32 -1.11
N ALA A 206 -17.42 32.09 -0.61
CA ALA A 206 -16.15 31.45 -0.44
C ALA A 206 -15.45 31.12 -1.77
N SER A 207 -14.18 31.53 -1.92
CA SER A 207 -13.34 31.15 -3.05
C SER A 207 -13.00 29.65 -3.01
N PRO A 208 -12.62 29.01 -4.15
CA PRO A 208 -12.18 27.62 -4.16
C PRO A 208 -11.03 27.32 -3.17
N TRP A 209 -10.13 28.30 -2.95
CA TRP A 209 -9.07 28.21 -1.98
C TRP A 209 -9.60 28.16 -0.53
N GLU A 210 -10.57 29.02 -0.21
CA GLU A 210 -11.21 29.01 1.11
C GLU A 210 -12.05 27.75 1.32
N GLN A 211 -12.75 27.26 0.29
CA GLN A 211 -13.46 25.98 0.33
C GLN A 211 -12.51 24.82 0.65
N PHE A 212 -11.32 24.80 0.04
CA PHE A 212 -10.33 23.77 0.36
C PHE A 212 -9.94 23.79 1.83
N TRP A 213 -9.54 24.96 2.37
CA TRP A 213 -9.02 25.06 3.73
C TRP A 213 -10.09 24.95 4.82
N LYS A 214 -11.29 25.50 4.56
CA LYS A 214 -12.34 25.62 5.57
C LYS A 214 -13.39 24.50 5.51
N VAL A 215 -13.54 23.84 4.36
CA VAL A 215 -14.56 22.81 4.11
C VAL A 215 -13.91 21.45 3.83
N THR A 216 -13.11 21.35 2.75
CA THR A 216 -12.56 20.08 2.28
C THR A 216 -11.55 19.49 3.25
N LEU A 217 -10.53 20.25 3.64
CA LEU A 217 -9.44 19.77 4.50
C LEU A 217 -9.91 19.34 5.89
N PRO A 218 -10.79 20.08 6.59
CA PRO A 218 -11.36 19.61 7.86
C PRO A 218 -12.15 18.33 7.73
N PHE A 219 -12.89 18.15 6.64
CA PHE A 219 -13.67 16.94 6.39
C PHE A 219 -12.79 15.71 6.17
N ILE A 220 -11.71 15.83 5.39
CA ILE A 220 -10.79 14.72 5.13
C ILE A 220 -9.74 14.53 6.24
N LYS A 221 -9.63 15.43 7.22
CA LYS A 221 -8.61 15.38 8.29
C LYS A 221 -8.50 14.02 8.99
N PRO A 222 -9.59 13.30 9.36
CA PRO A 222 -9.47 11.98 9.96
C PRO A 222 -8.82 10.95 9.03
N ILE A 223 -9.08 11.06 7.73
CA ILE A 223 -8.52 10.17 6.71
C ILE A 223 -7.05 10.48 6.43
N ILE A 224 -6.63 11.74 6.56
CA ILE A 224 -5.22 12.11 6.44
C ILE A 224 -4.39 11.32 7.48
N LEU A 225 -4.82 11.28 8.74
CA LEU A 225 -4.13 10.50 9.77
C LEU A 225 -4.04 9.02 9.42
N ILE A 226 -5.15 8.42 8.96
CA ILE A 226 -5.19 7.00 8.58
C ILE A 226 -4.25 6.74 7.40
N ASN A 227 -4.27 7.59 6.37
CA ASN A 227 -3.40 7.46 5.21
C ASN A 227 -1.92 7.69 5.56
N MET A 228 -1.60 8.60 6.47
CA MET A 228 -0.22 8.78 6.94
C MET A 228 0.28 7.53 7.67
N ILE A 229 -0.51 6.95 8.56
CA ILE A 229 -0.17 5.70 9.25
C ILE A 229 -0.02 4.55 8.22
N TYR A 230 -0.95 4.45 7.26
CA TYR A 230 -0.86 3.46 6.18
C TYR A 230 0.43 3.62 5.37
N THR A 231 0.77 4.84 4.98
CA THR A 231 2.00 5.14 4.22
C THR A 231 3.25 4.77 5.01
N LEU A 232 3.30 5.12 6.31
CA LEU A 232 4.41 4.74 7.19
C LEU A 232 4.58 3.22 7.27
N VAL A 233 3.49 2.48 7.54
CA VAL A 233 3.52 1.02 7.64
C VAL A 233 3.90 0.37 6.31
N MET A 234 3.44 0.93 5.19
CA MET A 234 3.82 0.45 3.85
C MET A 234 5.31 0.65 3.59
N LEU A 235 5.87 1.84 3.86
CA LEU A 235 7.29 2.12 3.70
C LEU A 235 8.14 1.26 4.66
N ALA A 236 7.68 1.11 5.90
CA ALA A 236 8.34 0.29 6.90
C ALA A 236 8.35 -1.21 6.58
N GLY A 237 7.31 -1.71 5.90
CA GLY A 237 7.20 -3.11 5.51
C GLY A 237 7.69 -3.44 4.10
N PHE A 238 8.26 -2.46 3.38
CA PHE A 238 8.72 -2.68 2.02
C PHE A 238 9.99 -3.53 2.00
N SER A 239 10.03 -4.59 1.18
CA SER A 239 11.11 -5.58 1.18
C SER A 239 12.50 -5.02 0.85
N ASN A 240 12.56 -3.91 0.10
CA ASN A 240 13.82 -3.21 -0.22
C ASN A 240 14.22 -2.18 0.85
N ASN A 241 13.51 -2.09 1.96
CA ASN A 241 13.88 -1.24 3.07
C ASN A 241 15.20 -1.73 3.68
N ARG A 242 16.20 -0.85 3.72
CA ARG A 242 17.56 -1.17 4.17
C ARG A 242 17.59 -1.73 5.59
N VAL A 243 16.73 -1.22 6.49
CA VAL A 243 16.61 -1.72 7.86
C VAL A 243 16.18 -3.19 7.89
N ILE A 244 15.20 -3.57 7.06
CA ILE A 244 14.74 -4.97 6.96
C ILE A 244 15.84 -5.87 6.42
N ILE A 245 16.59 -5.40 5.40
CA ILE A 245 17.70 -6.14 4.80
C ILE A 245 18.78 -6.40 5.87
N ILE A 246 19.14 -5.38 6.65
CA ILE A 246 20.13 -5.51 7.73
C ILE A 246 19.67 -6.52 8.79
N ILE A 247 18.43 -6.42 9.26
CA ILE A 247 17.86 -7.38 10.23
C ILE A 247 17.98 -8.81 9.71
N LYS A 248 17.69 -9.02 8.42
CA LYS A 248 17.81 -10.32 7.76
C LYS A 248 19.26 -10.79 7.66
N ASP A 249 20.19 -9.91 7.29
CA ASP A 249 21.60 -10.25 7.17
C ASP A 249 22.19 -10.68 8.52
N TYR A 250 21.79 -10.01 9.61
CA TYR A 250 22.20 -10.43 10.97
C TYR A 250 21.54 -11.75 11.38
N MET A 251 20.32 -12.02 10.96
CA MET A 251 19.63 -13.29 11.24
C MET A 251 20.40 -14.50 10.70
N LEU A 252 21.04 -14.34 9.52
CA LEU A 252 21.76 -15.42 8.85
C LEU A 252 23.20 -15.61 9.37
N LYS A 253 23.71 -14.67 10.19
CA LYS A 253 25.02 -14.80 10.84
C LYS A 253 24.92 -15.72 12.06
N THR A 254 25.95 -16.48 12.35
CA THR A 254 25.94 -17.47 13.43
C THR A 254 26.81 -17.06 14.62
N GLY A 255 26.35 -17.30 15.84
CA GLY A 255 27.13 -17.73 16.99
C GLY A 255 27.65 -16.69 17.97
N GLU A 256 27.66 -15.38 17.70
CA GLU A 256 28.23 -14.37 18.61
C GLU A 256 27.19 -13.39 19.16
N VAL A 257 27.51 -12.68 20.25
CA VAL A 257 26.73 -11.51 20.68
C VAL A 257 26.78 -10.49 19.55
N GLY A 258 25.62 -9.99 19.10
CA GLY A 258 25.53 -9.11 17.93
C GLY A 258 25.32 -9.84 16.61
N ALA A 259 24.91 -11.13 16.63
CA ALA A 259 24.57 -11.91 15.46
C ALA A 259 23.46 -12.93 15.77
N GLY A 260 22.86 -13.52 14.72
CA GLY A 260 21.86 -14.57 14.83
C GLY A 260 20.44 -14.08 15.19
N PHE A 261 19.57 -15.04 15.51
CA PHE A 261 18.15 -14.80 15.73
C PHE A 261 17.84 -13.87 16.92
N GLY A 262 18.59 -13.99 18.04
CA GLY A 262 18.37 -13.17 19.23
C GLY A 262 18.68 -11.70 18.98
N PHE A 263 19.80 -11.42 18.32
CA PHE A 263 20.18 -10.06 17.98
C PHE A 263 19.23 -9.45 16.93
N SER A 264 18.87 -10.22 15.88
CA SER A 264 17.90 -9.77 14.88
C SER A 264 16.51 -9.51 15.48
N ALA A 265 16.10 -10.29 16.49
CA ALA A 265 14.88 -10.01 17.24
C ALA A 265 14.99 -8.69 18.02
N ALA A 266 16.13 -8.40 18.65
CA ALA A 266 16.36 -7.12 19.35
C ALA A 266 16.32 -5.94 18.36
N LEU A 267 16.96 -6.04 17.19
CA LEU A 267 16.91 -5.02 16.14
C LEU A 267 15.47 -4.81 15.63
N SER A 268 14.70 -5.89 15.48
CA SER A 268 13.28 -5.82 15.08
C SER A 268 12.43 -5.07 16.10
N TRP A 269 12.69 -5.27 17.40
CA TRP A 269 12.01 -4.54 18.47
C TRP A 269 12.39 -3.05 18.52
N ILE A 270 13.67 -2.72 18.30
CA ILE A 270 14.11 -1.32 18.15
C ILE A 270 13.38 -0.67 16.98
N TYR A 271 13.33 -1.34 15.84
CA TYR A 271 12.63 -0.86 14.66
C TYR A 271 11.12 -0.66 14.90
N PHE A 272 10.47 -1.62 15.55
CA PHE A 272 9.06 -1.51 15.94
C PHE A 272 8.80 -0.32 16.86
N LEU A 273 9.66 -0.10 17.88
CA LEU A 273 9.54 1.04 18.79
C LEU A 273 9.65 2.37 18.05
N VAL A 274 10.55 2.49 17.08
CA VAL A 274 10.67 3.70 16.24
C VAL A 274 9.37 3.95 15.47
N ILE A 275 8.82 2.94 14.80
CA ILE A 275 7.54 3.06 14.08
C ILE A 275 6.41 3.43 15.04
N ALA A 276 6.32 2.77 16.19
CA ALA A 276 5.29 3.03 17.20
C ALA A 276 5.37 4.47 17.72
N ILE A 277 6.57 4.98 17.97
CA ILE A 277 6.79 6.38 18.39
C ILE A 277 6.29 7.34 17.32
N ILE A 278 6.63 7.13 16.04
CA ILE A 278 6.15 7.97 14.94
C ILE A 278 4.62 7.94 14.86
N VAL A 279 3.99 6.76 14.97
CA VAL A 279 2.52 6.63 15.00
C VAL A 279 1.89 7.39 16.16
N VAL A 280 2.46 7.28 17.36
CA VAL A 280 1.99 8.01 18.54
C VAL A 280 2.14 9.53 18.34
N LEU A 281 3.27 9.98 17.79
CA LEU A 281 3.48 11.41 17.48
C LEU A 281 2.48 11.92 16.47
N LEU A 282 2.18 11.16 15.39
CA LEU A 282 1.14 11.49 14.42
C LEU A 282 -0.22 11.60 15.10
N PHE A 283 -0.57 10.63 15.95
CA PHE A 283 -1.84 10.63 16.67
C PHE A 283 -1.96 11.85 17.60
N LEU A 284 -0.91 12.19 18.34
CA LEU A 284 -0.87 13.37 19.19
C LEU A 284 -1.01 14.66 18.36
N LEU A 285 -0.28 14.80 17.27
CA LEU A 285 -0.33 15.96 16.39
C LEU A 285 -1.74 16.20 15.83
N PHE A 286 -2.43 15.14 15.42
CA PHE A 286 -3.80 15.25 14.89
C PHE A 286 -4.86 15.38 16.00
N SER A 287 -4.59 14.93 17.23
CA SER A 287 -5.50 15.05 18.36
C SER A 287 -5.47 16.43 19.01
N LEU A 288 -4.31 17.08 19.09
CA LEU A 288 -4.13 18.43 19.65
C LEU A 288 -4.94 19.50 18.89
N GLY A 289 -5.29 19.25 17.62
CA GLY A 289 -6.16 20.13 16.84
C GLY A 289 -7.66 19.94 17.07
N ARG A 290 -8.08 19.01 17.93
CA ARG A 290 -9.49 18.85 18.34
C ARG A 290 -9.86 19.84 19.45
N ARG A 291 -9.72 21.13 19.22
CA ARG A 291 -10.53 22.09 19.98
C ARG A 291 -11.97 21.79 19.64
N ASN A 292 -12.78 21.48 20.66
CA ASN A 292 -14.24 21.42 20.54
C ASN A 292 -14.67 22.73 19.85
N ILE A 293 -15.00 22.66 18.59
CA ILE A 293 -15.81 23.66 17.94
C ILE A 293 -17.19 23.43 18.57
N LYS A 294 -17.39 24.00 19.78
CA LYS A 294 -18.73 24.30 20.24
C LYS A 294 -19.30 25.17 19.12
N TYR A 295 -20.27 24.65 18.42
CA TYR A 295 -21.12 25.45 17.55
C TYR A 295 -21.63 26.59 18.43
N ILE A 296 -20.93 27.72 18.36
CA ILE A 296 -21.47 28.97 18.83
C ILE A 296 -22.57 29.26 17.82
N ARG A 297 -23.79 28.91 18.20
CA ARG A 297 -25.02 29.27 17.53
C ARG A 297 -25.25 30.76 17.83
N ASN A 298 -24.34 31.61 17.41
CA ASN A 298 -24.54 33.04 17.35
C ASN A 298 -25.26 33.28 16.01
N THR A 299 -26.59 33.29 16.08
CA THR A 299 -27.44 33.96 15.12
C THR A 299 -27.29 35.48 15.26
N GLU A 300 -26.10 35.99 15.19
CA GLU A 300 -25.88 37.36 14.82
C GLU A 300 -26.00 37.41 13.31
N HIS A 301 -27.02 38.10 12.83
CA HIS A 301 -27.23 38.45 11.44
C HIS A 301 -25.94 39.14 10.92
N PHE A 302 -25.11 38.40 10.25
CA PHE A 302 -24.00 38.93 9.48
C PHE A 302 -24.61 39.71 8.33
N HIS A 303 -24.74 41.03 8.48
CA HIS A 303 -25.01 41.91 7.37
C HIS A 303 -23.81 41.81 6.43
N LEU A 304 -23.93 41.00 5.39
CA LEU A 304 -23.01 40.96 4.26
C LEU A 304 -22.98 42.37 3.67
N ASP A 305 -21.87 43.07 3.85
CA ASP A 305 -21.63 44.33 3.13
C ASP A 305 -21.42 44.01 1.64
N MET A 306 -22.53 43.99 0.92
CA MET A 306 -22.57 43.70 -0.53
C MET A 306 -21.77 44.72 -1.35
N THR A 307 -21.30 45.81 -0.73
CA THR A 307 -20.48 46.84 -1.42
C THR A 307 -19.06 46.34 -1.69
N ARG A 308 -18.56 45.29 -1.06
CA ARG A 308 -17.25 44.66 -1.35
C ARG A 308 -17.21 43.86 -2.66
N TYR A 309 -18.35 43.48 -3.20
CA TYR A 309 -18.48 42.68 -4.42
C TYR A 309 -18.91 43.48 -5.67
N THR A 310 -18.92 44.80 -5.60
CA THR A 310 -18.98 45.56 -6.84
C THR A 310 -17.77 45.19 -7.69
N GLU A 311 -18.04 44.49 -8.80
CA GLU A 311 -17.02 44.20 -9.85
C GLU A 311 -16.22 45.47 -10.09
N LYS A 312 -14.92 45.47 -9.72
CA LYS A 312 -14.04 46.59 -10.06
C LYS A 312 -14.25 46.89 -11.55
N ASP A 313 -14.67 48.09 -11.86
CA ASP A 313 -14.86 48.61 -13.20
C ASP A 313 -13.54 48.68 -13.95
N THR A 314 -13.00 47.53 -14.30
CA THR A 314 -11.82 47.39 -15.15
C THR A 314 -12.26 47.46 -16.61
N PHE A 315 -11.41 48.02 -17.47
CA PHE A 315 -11.62 48.09 -18.93
C PHE A 315 -12.09 46.75 -19.52
N ILE A 316 -11.70 45.64 -18.93
CA ILE A 316 -12.06 44.26 -19.29
C ILE A 316 -13.57 44.00 -19.11
N ASN A 317 -14.22 44.61 -18.12
CA ASN A 317 -15.63 44.39 -17.84
C ASN A 317 -16.57 45.28 -18.66
N LYS A 318 -16.02 46.38 -19.24
CA LYS A 318 -16.80 47.35 -20.07
C LYS A 318 -17.04 46.84 -21.49
N ASN A 319 -16.19 45.95 -22.02
CA ASN A 319 -16.34 45.45 -23.39
C ASN A 319 -17.08 44.11 -23.41
N PRO A 320 -18.28 43.97 -23.97
CA PRO A 320 -19.09 42.75 -23.96
C PRO A 320 -18.38 41.58 -24.68
N THR A 321 -17.58 41.86 -25.71
CA THR A 321 -16.83 40.83 -26.43
C THR A 321 -15.69 40.27 -25.56
N VAL A 322 -14.94 41.13 -24.87
CA VAL A 322 -13.85 40.76 -23.96
C VAL A 322 -14.42 39.99 -22.76
N LYS A 323 -15.57 40.43 -22.22
CA LYS A 323 -16.29 39.70 -21.15
C LYS A 323 -16.73 38.30 -21.59
N LYS A 324 -17.19 38.13 -22.83
CA LYS A 324 -17.60 36.83 -23.41
C LYS A 324 -16.38 35.91 -23.62
N ILE A 325 -15.27 36.47 -24.14
CA ILE A 325 -14.02 35.73 -24.32
C ILE A 325 -13.42 35.32 -22.98
N ARG A 326 -13.33 36.23 -22.00
CA ARG A 326 -12.88 35.94 -20.63
C ARG A 326 -13.71 34.83 -19.97
N LYS A 327 -15.04 34.93 -20.09
CA LYS A 327 -15.96 33.92 -19.56
C LYS A 327 -15.74 32.53 -20.20
N LYS A 328 -15.43 32.50 -21.52
CA LYS A 328 -15.13 31.25 -22.21
C LYS A 328 -13.76 30.69 -21.81
N LEU A 329 -12.73 31.57 -21.67
CA LEU A 329 -11.37 31.17 -21.32
C LEU A 329 -11.22 30.81 -19.83
N MET A 330 -11.72 31.67 -18.93
CA MET A 330 -11.55 31.50 -17.48
C MET A 330 -12.78 30.89 -16.76
N GLY A 331 -13.93 30.84 -17.44
CA GLY A 331 -15.19 30.38 -16.85
C GLY A 331 -15.87 31.45 -15.97
N ARG A 332 -17.00 31.04 -15.32
CA ARG A 332 -17.70 31.92 -14.37
C ARG A 332 -17.00 31.97 -13.01
N LYS A 333 -16.40 30.85 -12.59
CA LYS A 333 -15.78 30.64 -11.27
C LYS A 333 -14.25 30.58 -11.33
N GLY A 334 -13.61 30.79 -12.50
CA GLY A 334 -12.17 30.61 -12.70
C GLY A 334 -11.70 29.15 -12.80
N THR A 335 -12.54 28.20 -12.38
CA THR A 335 -12.22 26.77 -12.37
C THR A 335 -13.00 25.96 -13.43
N ASP A 336 -13.92 26.58 -14.16
CA ASP A 336 -14.76 25.96 -15.18
C ASP A 336 -14.43 26.42 -16.61
N GLY A 337 -13.40 27.30 -16.77
CA GLY A 337 -12.94 27.82 -18.05
C GLY A 337 -12.10 26.84 -18.85
N TRP A 338 -12.01 27.09 -20.17
CA TRP A 338 -11.22 26.24 -21.08
C TRP A 338 -9.71 26.21 -20.71
N VAL A 339 -9.13 27.32 -20.30
CA VAL A 339 -7.71 27.42 -19.91
C VAL A 339 -7.45 26.56 -18.66
N PHE A 340 -8.32 26.62 -17.64
CA PHE A 340 -8.18 25.82 -16.45
C PHE A 340 -8.32 24.33 -16.77
N ARG A 341 -9.30 23.94 -17.59
CA ARG A 341 -9.48 22.55 -18.02
C ARG A 341 -8.25 22.05 -18.79
N LEU A 342 -7.71 22.86 -19.72
CA LEU A 342 -6.47 22.50 -20.43
C LEU A 342 -5.32 22.26 -19.45
N PHE A 343 -5.13 23.16 -18.48
CA PHE A 343 -4.11 23.03 -17.45
C PHE A 343 -4.30 21.72 -16.65
N VAL A 344 -5.51 21.40 -16.22
CA VAL A 344 -5.83 20.16 -15.49
C VAL A 344 -5.52 18.93 -16.35
N TYR A 345 -5.89 18.92 -17.65
CA TYR A 345 -5.58 17.79 -18.53
C TYR A 345 -4.07 17.67 -18.80
N LEU A 346 -3.35 18.77 -18.97
CA LEU A 346 -1.90 18.72 -19.12
C LEU A 346 -1.23 18.18 -17.86
N LEU A 347 -1.65 18.65 -16.69
CA LEU A 347 -1.13 18.18 -15.41
C LEU A 347 -1.39 16.67 -15.22
N ILE A 348 -2.64 16.23 -15.41
CA ILE A 348 -2.98 14.81 -15.21
C ILE A 348 -2.31 13.91 -16.26
N ALA A 349 -2.15 14.39 -17.50
CA ALA A 349 -1.46 13.66 -18.56
C ALA A 349 0.05 13.55 -18.27
N SER A 350 0.69 14.64 -17.81
CA SER A 350 2.10 14.62 -17.41
C SER A 350 2.37 13.65 -16.28
N VAL A 351 1.50 13.66 -15.27
CA VAL A 351 1.61 12.71 -14.15
C VAL A 351 1.31 11.30 -14.60
N ALA A 352 0.28 11.08 -15.41
CA ALA A 352 -0.01 9.74 -15.97
C ALA A 352 1.17 9.22 -16.80
N PHE A 353 1.84 10.08 -17.58
CA PHE A 353 3.06 9.73 -18.28
C PHE A 353 4.18 9.33 -17.30
N THR A 354 4.38 10.07 -16.21
CA THR A 354 5.37 9.74 -15.18
C THR A 354 5.07 8.36 -14.53
N PHE A 355 3.80 8.03 -14.30
CA PHE A 355 3.40 6.71 -13.81
C PHE A 355 3.67 5.60 -14.81
N LEU A 356 3.47 5.86 -16.10
CA LEU A 356 3.67 4.89 -17.17
C LEU A 356 5.12 4.80 -17.65
N TYR A 357 5.94 5.80 -17.38
CA TYR A 357 7.31 5.87 -17.89
C TYR A 357 8.14 4.61 -17.62
N PRO A 358 8.18 4.05 -16.40
CA PRO A 358 8.93 2.82 -16.16
C PRO A 358 8.42 1.62 -16.99
N PHE A 359 7.11 1.55 -17.29
CA PHE A 359 6.57 0.48 -18.14
C PHE A 359 6.94 0.67 -19.61
N ILE A 360 6.94 1.93 -20.07
CA ILE A 360 7.41 2.28 -21.42
C ILE A 360 8.89 1.93 -21.53
N TYR A 361 9.68 2.26 -20.52
CA TYR A 361 11.09 1.91 -20.45
C TYR A 361 11.30 0.39 -20.50
N LEU A 362 10.63 -0.36 -19.64
CA LEU A 362 10.66 -1.83 -19.64
C LEU A 362 10.34 -2.41 -21.03
N ALA A 363 9.25 -1.93 -21.63
CA ALA A 363 8.77 -2.46 -22.91
C ALA A 363 9.72 -2.16 -24.07
N LEU A 364 10.27 -0.94 -24.13
CA LEU A 364 11.15 -0.56 -25.23
C LEU A 364 12.57 -1.15 -25.06
N THR A 365 13.13 -1.08 -23.86
CA THR A 365 14.46 -1.65 -23.58
C THR A 365 14.48 -3.17 -23.74
N SER A 366 13.42 -3.88 -23.36
CA SER A 366 13.33 -5.33 -23.54
C SER A 366 13.37 -5.80 -25.00
N LEU A 367 13.10 -4.90 -25.94
CA LEU A 367 13.11 -5.15 -27.38
C LEU A 367 14.42 -4.71 -28.06
N GLN A 368 15.37 -4.12 -27.31
CA GLN A 368 16.67 -3.70 -27.84
C GLN A 368 17.59 -4.90 -28.07
N SER A 369 18.37 -4.84 -29.15
CA SER A 369 19.42 -5.82 -29.41
C SER A 369 20.65 -5.60 -28.49
N PRO A 370 21.55 -6.57 -28.33
CA PRO A 370 22.81 -6.38 -27.59
C PRO A 370 23.64 -5.22 -28.12
N GLU A 371 23.63 -4.98 -29.43
CA GLU A 371 24.31 -3.89 -30.09
C GLU A 371 23.67 -2.54 -29.74
N ASP A 372 22.33 -2.47 -29.69
CA ASP A 372 21.60 -1.26 -29.31
C ASP A 372 21.92 -0.83 -27.86
N ILE A 373 22.07 -1.80 -26.94
CA ILE A 373 22.41 -1.53 -25.52
C ILE A 373 23.80 -0.90 -25.35
N ILE A 374 24.75 -1.27 -26.21
CA ILE A 374 26.13 -0.82 -26.11
C ILE A 374 26.31 0.52 -26.84
N ASP A 375 25.52 0.80 -27.85
CA ASP A 375 25.61 2.01 -28.68
C ASP A 375 24.97 3.23 -27.97
N ALA A 376 25.79 4.11 -27.41
CA ALA A 376 25.35 5.33 -26.75
C ALA A 376 24.53 6.29 -27.65
N THR A 377 24.49 6.09 -28.96
CA THR A 377 23.66 6.87 -29.90
C THR A 377 22.23 6.35 -29.99
N VAL A 378 21.97 5.12 -29.52
CA VAL A 378 20.64 4.55 -29.44
C VAL A 378 19.98 5.04 -28.14
N GLY A 379 18.86 5.72 -28.30
CA GLY A 379 18.05 6.12 -27.14
C GLY A 379 17.15 5.00 -26.66
N LEU A 380 15.97 5.34 -26.15
CA LEU A 380 15.00 4.38 -25.62
C LEU A 380 14.38 3.48 -26.71
N VAL A 381 14.27 3.97 -27.96
CA VAL A 381 13.61 3.26 -29.06
C VAL A 381 14.63 2.36 -29.77
N PRO A 382 14.39 1.03 -29.85
CA PRO A 382 15.29 0.11 -30.55
C PRO A 382 15.37 0.39 -32.05
N ARG A 383 16.53 0.18 -32.68
CA ARG A 383 16.67 0.25 -34.15
C ARG A 383 15.95 -0.90 -34.82
N THR A 384 16.05 -2.08 -34.21
CA THR A 384 15.37 -3.30 -34.69
C THR A 384 14.74 -4.01 -33.50
N ILE A 385 13.56 -4.61 -33.71
CA ILE A 385 12.88 -5.35 -32.65
C ILE A 385 13.58 -6.71 -32.46
N TYR A 386 14.09 -6.96 -31.26
CA TYR A 386 14.84 -8.17 -30.92
C TYR A 386 14.09 -9.02 -29.89
N PHE A 387 13.40 -10.06 -30.35
CA PHE A 387 12.57 -10.93 -29.50
C PHE A 387 13.35 -12.01 -28.75
N GLU A 388 14.62 -12.25 -29.08
CA GLU A 388 15.42 -13.31 -28.44
C GLU A 388 15.59 -13.08 -26.93
N ASN A 389 15.57 -11.81 -26.48
CA ASN A 389 15.56 -11.46 -25.05
C ASN A 389 14.42 -12.13 -24.30
N TYR A 390 13.23 -12.15 -24.89
CA TYR A 390 12.07 -12.81 -24.29
C TYR A 390 12.21 -14.34 -24.25
N VAL A 391 12.78 -14.94 -25.29
CA VAL A 391 13.03 -16.39 -25.32
C VAL A 391 14.01 -16.80 -24.23
N LYS A 392 15.12 -16.06 -24.10
CA LYS A 392 16.13 -16.27 -23.05
C LYS A 392 15.52 -16.05 -21.66
N ALA A 393 14.81 -14.95 -21.45
CA ALA A 393 14.17 -14.62 -20.18
C ALA A 393 13.10 -15.65 -19.78
N PHE A 394 12.28 -16.11 -20.72
CA PHE A 394 11.24 -17.11 -20.50
C PHE A 394 11.81 -18.45 -20.02
N LYS A 395 12.90 -18.90 -20.65
CA LYS A 395 13.66 -20.09 -20.24
C LYS A 395 14.28 -19.91 -18.85
N THR A 396 14.98 -18.78 -18.64
CA THR A 396 15.68 -18.47 -17.36
C THR A 396 14.73 -18.50 -16.17
N ILE A 397 13.54 -17.88 -16.30
CA ILE A 397 12.53 -17.85 -15.23
C ILE A 397 11.90 -19.23 -15.02
N GLY A 398 11.89 -20.10 -16.03
CA GLY A 398 11.11 -21.34 -16.01
C GLY A 398 9.62 -21.03 -15.91
N PHE A 399 9.12 -20.21 -16.85
CA PHE A 399 7.85 -19.47 -16.76
C PHE A 399 6.66 -20.30 -16.28
N PHE A 400 6.38 -21.46 -16.84
CA PHE A 400 5.19 -22.25 -16.49
C PHE A 400 5.23 -22.75 -15.05
N THR A 401 6.38 -23.25 -14.60
CA THR A 401 6.57 -23.71 -13.22
C THR A 401 6.47 -22.56 -12.23
N ALA A 402 7.05 -21.39 -12.57
CA ALA A 402 7.00 -20.20 -11.75
C ALA A 402 5.58 -19.59 -11.72
N LEU A 403 4.85 -19.64 -12.83
CA LEU A 403 3.45 -19.20 -12.93
C LEU A 403 2.53 -20.06 -12.05
N GLU A 404 2.65 -21.39 -12.16
CA GLU A 404 1.90 -22.32 -11.30
C GLU A 404 2.16 -22.05 -9.82
N GLY A 405 3.43 -21.91 -9.45
CA GLY A 405 3.83 -21.56 -8.07
C GLY A 405 3.25 -20.21 -7.63
N SER A 406 3.29 -19.20 -8.49
CA SER A 406 2.71 -17.88 -8.20
C SER A 406 1.19 -17.96 -7.98
N ILE A 407 0.48 -18.66 -8.85
CA ILE A 407 -0.98 -18.83 -8.71
C ILE A 407 -1.30 -19.59 -7.43
N ARG A 408 -0.60 -20.68 -7.15
CA ARG A 408 -0.84 -21.51 -5.96
C ARG A 408 -0.63 -20.75 -4.65
N ILE A 409 0.47 -19.99 -4.56
CA ILE A 409 0.84 -19.21 -3.36
C ILE A 409 -0.08 -17.99 -3.19
N SER A 410 -0.65 -17.45 -4.29
CA SER A 410 -1.50 -16.26 -4.22
C SER A 410 -2.99 -16.60 -4.08
N LEU A 411 -3.50 -17.54 -4.89
CA LEU A 411 -4.94 -17.80 -4.98
C LEU A 411 -5.50 -18.42 -3.70
N LEU A 412 -4.87 -19.48 -3.19
CA LEU A 412 -5.40 -20.20 -2.04
C LEU A 412 -5.43 -19.35 -0.76
N PRO A 413 -4.34 -18.64 -0.39
CA PRO A 413 -4.39 -17.74 0.75
C PRO A 413 -5.34 -16.57 0.53
N ALA A 414 -5.45 -16.01 -0.69
CA ALA A 414 -6.38 -14.92 -0.98
C ALA A 414 -7.83 -15.34 -0.78
N LEU A 415 -8.24 -16.52 -1.23
CA LEU A 415 -9.59 -17.05 -1.00
C LEU A 415 -9.86 -17.28 0.49
N ALA A 416 -8.91 -17.87 1.20
CA ALA A 416 -9.00 -18.06 2.65
C ALA A 416 -9.14 -16.73 3.40
N GLN A 417 -8.40 -15.72 2.97
CA GLN A 417 -8.41 -14.38 3.56
C GLN A 417 -9.71 -13.63 3.28
N VAL A 418 -10.25 -13.70 2.06
CA VAL A 418 -11.59 -13.13 1.74
C VAL A 418 -12.65 -13.74 2.64
N PHE A 419 -12.66 -15.07 2.76
CA PHE A 419 -13.63 -15.77 3.60
C PHE A 419 -13.53 -15.34 5.07
N SER A 420 -12.36 -15.40 5.66
CA SER A 420 -12.14 -15.09 7.08
C SER A 420 -12.42 -13.63 7.39
N THR A 421 -11.90 -12.70 6.57
CA THR A 421 -12.06 -11.26 6.82
C THR A 421 -13.50 -10.78 6.59
N ALA A 422 -14.24 -11.38 5.64
CA ALA A 422 -15.67 -11.12 5.47
C ALA A 422 -16.47 -11.60 6.69
N LEU A 423 -16.18 -12.81 7.20
CA LEU A 423 -16.86 -13.36 8.37
C LEU A 423 -16.63 -12.48 9.61
N ILE A 424 -15.37 -12.09 9.85
CA ILE A 424 -14.95 -11.24 10.97
C ILE A 424 -15.57 -9.84 10.83
N GLY A 425 -15.48 -9.23 9.64
CA GLY A 425 -16.05 -7.92 9.35
C GLY A 425 -17.57 -7.88 9.56
N TYR A 426 -18.29 -8.95 9.16
CA TYR A 426 -19.73 -9.12 9.41
C TYR A 426 -20.02 -9.20 10.92
N GLY A 427 -19.26 -10.03 11.65
CA GLY A 427 -19.38 -10.13 13.11
C GLY A 427 -19.25 -8.79 13.82
N LEU A 428 -18.25 -7.99 13.41
CA LEU A 428 -18.04 -6.65 13.94
C LEU A 428 -19.13 -5.65 13.52
N ALA A 429 -19.70 -5.75 12.31
CA ALA A 429 -20.68 -4.80 11.81
C ALA A 429 -22.08 -5.03 12.39
N ARG A 430 -22.48 -6.29 12.55
CA ARG A 430 -23.88 -6.68 12.81
C ARG A 430 -24.21 -7.01 14.25
N PHE A 431 -23.22 -7.37 15.05
CA PHE A 431 -23.45 -7.80 16.42
C PHE A 431 -22.81 -6.84 17.43
N ASP A 432 -23.49 -6.69 18.57
CA ASP A 432 -22.96 -5.98 19.73
C ASP A 432 -22.58 -6.97 20.82
N PHE A 433 -21.31 -6.91 21.27
CA PHE A 433 -20.75 -7.76 22.32
C PHE A 433 -19.80 -6.96 23.20
N LYS A 434 -19.58 -7.48 24.41
CA LYS A 434 -18.62 -6.87 25.34
C LYS A 434 -17.23 -6.85 24.71
N LEU A 435 -16.46 -5.81 24.99
CA LEU A 435 -15.08 -5.62 24.48
C LEU A 435 -14.95 -5.42 22.96
N LYS A 436 -16.05 -5.25 22.20
CA LYS A 436 -16.00 -4.99 20.75
C LYS A 436 -15.03 -3.86 20.39
N LYS A 437 -15.07 -2.75 21.13
CA LYS A 437 -14.17 -1.61 20.91
C LYS A 437 -12.70 -2.00 21.12
N LEU A 438 -12.42 -2.78 22.17
CA LEU A 438 -11.07 -3.29 22.44
C LEU A 438 -10.59 -4.20 21.32
N VAL A 439 -11.43 -5.12 20.84
CA VAL A 439 -11.11 -6.01 19.70
C VAL A 439 -10.75 -5.19 18.46
N VAL A 440 -11.55 -4.17 18.12
CA VAL A 440 -11.25 -3.27 16.99
C VAL A 440 -9.91 -2.57 17.17
N VAL A 441 -9.62 -2.06 18.38
CA VAL A 441 -8.32 -1.42 18.68
C VAL A 441 -7.17 -2.41 18.53
N ILE A 442 -7.31 -3.65 19.00
CA ILE A 442 -6.28 -4.69 18.85
C ILE A 442 -6.10 -5.04 17.37
N ILE A 443 -7.18 -5.18 16.59
CA ILE A 443 -7.10 -5.40 15.13
C ILE A 443 -6.29 -4.28 14.47
N LEU A 444 -6.57 -3.02 14.80
CA LEU A 444 -5.82 -1.89 14.25
C LEU A 444 -4.35 -1.87 14.72
N PHE A 445 -4.11 -2.29 15.96
CA PHE A 445 -2.74 -2.37 16.51
C PHE A 445 -1.89 -3.43 15.78
N THR A 446 -2.48 -4.58 15.41
CA THR A 446 -1.76 -5.61 14.65
C THR A 446 -1.23 -5.11 13.29
N PHE A 447 -1.85 -4.07 12.73
CA PHE A 447 -1.40 -3.45 11.47
C PHE A 447 -0.06 -2.70 11.61
N ILE A 448 0.25 -2.20 12.80
CA ILE A 448 1.46 -1.41 13.06
C ILE A 448 2.68 -2.31 13.31
N ILE A 449 2.47 -3.57 13.66
CA ILE A 449 3.57 -4.52 13.93
C ILE A 449 4.30 -4.84 12.62
N PRO A 450 5.58 -4.46 12.47
CA PRO A 450 6.32 -4.75 11.25
C PRO A 450 6.66 -6.23 11.14
N ALA A 451 6.71 -6.73 9.90
CA ALA A 451 6.98 -8.14 9.60
C ALA A 451 8.25 -8.71 10.31
N PRO A 452 9.37 -8.00 10.43
CA PRO A 452 10.56 -8.51 11.10
C PRO A 452 10.33 -8.97 12.55
N VAL A 453 9.43 -8.33 13.30
CA VAL A 453 9.11 -8.73 14.69
C VAL A 453 8.52 -10.14 14.75
N LEU A 454 7.64 -10.46 13.79
CA LEU A 454 6.94 -11.75 13.73
C LEU A 454 7.73 -12.83 12.99
N MET A 455 8.64 -12.45 12.11
CA MET A 455 9.29 -13.30 11.14
C MET A 455 10.00 -14.50 11.76
N ILE A 456 10.91 -14.24 12.70
CA ILE A 456 11.73 -15.27 13.35
C ILE A 456 10.88 -16.22 14.20
N PRO A 457 10.06 -15.75 15.15
CA PRO A 457 9.22 -16.62 15.97
C PRO A 457 8.19 -17.37 15.13
N THR A 458 7.67 -16.78 14.06
CA THR A 458 6.74 -17.47 13.15
C THR A 458 7.45 -18.56 12.36
N TYR A 459 8.68 -18.32 11.88
CA TYR A 459 9.49 -19.35 11.23
C TYR A 459 9.71 -20.55 12.14
N LEU A 460 10.11 -20.32 13.39
CA LEU A 460 10.34 -21.37 14.37
C LEU A 460 9.04 -22.13 14.69
N MET A 461 7.95 -21.42 14.89
CA MET A 461 6.63 -22.02 15.11
C MET A 461 6.17 -22.89 13.92
N TYR A 462 6.37 -22.43 12.70
CA TYR A 462 6.00 -23.16 11.48
C TYR A 462 6.85 -24.42 11.29
N ARG A 463 8.13 -24.34 11.65
CA ARG A 463 9.02 -25.51 11.68
C ARG A 463 8.50 -26.56 12.67
N ASP A 464 8.21 -26.13 13.90
CA ASP A 464 7.76 -27.02 14.97
C ASP A 464 6.37 -27.63 14.69
N LEU A 465 5.51 -26.90 13.98
CA LEU A 465 4.20 -27.38 13.50
C LEU A 465 4.28 -28.21 12.21
N GLY A 466 5.44 -28.34 11.58
CA GLY A 466 5.62 -29.07 10.33
C GLY A 466 4.90 -28.46 9.11
N ILE A 467 4.66 -27.15 9.13
CA ILE A 467 4.00 -26.42 8.03
C ILE A 467 4.96 -25.59 7.18
N LEU A 468 6.26 -25.54 7.53
CA LEU A 468 7.29 -25.01 6.64
C LEU A 468 7.38 -25.82 5.35
N GLY A 469 7.82 -25.17 4.28
CA GLY A 469 8.03 -25.80 2.97
C GLY A 469 6.77 -25.95 2.13
N ASN A 470 5.60 -25.55 2.64
CA ASN A 470 4.35 -25.65 1.88
C ASN A 470 3.46 -24.40 1.99
N VAL A 471 2.46 -24.30 1.12
CA VAL A 471 1.55 -23.15 1.04
C VAL A 471 0.69 -22.97 2.31
N GLY A 472 0.62 -23.99 3.17
CA GLY A 472 -0.06 -23.94 4.46
C GLY A 472 0.44 -22.81 5.35
N SER A 473 1.74 -22.45 5.25
CA SER A 473 2.34 -21.32 5.97
C SER A 473 1.65 -19.97 5.68
N PHE A 474 0.98 -19.82 4.53
CA PHE A 474 0.16 -18.65 4.18
C PHE A 474 -1.34 -18.89 4.35
N ILE A 475 -1.83 -20.11 4.06
CA ILE A 475 -3.27 -20.44 4.11
C ILE A 475 -3.78 -20.38 5.54
N TYR A 476 -3.08 -20.98 6.50
CA TYR A 476 -3.56 -21.04 7.89
C TYR A 476 -3.69 -19.66 8.53
N PRO A 477 -2.69 -18.76 8.49
CA PRO A 477 -2.87 -17.41 9.02
C PRO A 477 -4.00 -16.65 8.29
N ALA A 478 -4.12 -16.81 6.97
CA ALA A 478 -5.17 -16.17 6.19
C ALA A 478 -6.56 -16.64 6.62
N LEU A 479 -6.75 -17.94 6.84
CA LEU A 479 -8.01 -18.52 7.30
C LEU A 479 -8.44 -18.02 8.69
N PHE A 480 -7.46 -17.70 9.53
CA PHE A 480 -7.70 -17.14 10.87
C PHE A 480 -7.68 -15.60 10.91
N GLY A 481 -7.73 -14.92 9.76
CA GLY A 481 -7.75 -13.47 9.69
C GLY A 481 -6.44 -12.80 10.12
N GLN A 482 -5.32 -13.51 10.04
CA GLN A 482 -3.95 -13.05 10.35
C GLN A 482 -3.02 -13.13 9.14
N GLY A 483 -3.57 -13.28 7.93
CA GLY A 483 -2.80 -13.23 6.69
C GLY A 483 -2.26 -11.82 6.39
N LEU A 484 -1.57 -11.68 5.26
CA LEU A 484 -0.94 -10.42 4.85
C LEU A 484 -1.95 -9.27 4.87
N LYS A 485 -1.67 -8.25 5.70
CA LYS A 485 -2.49 -7.04 5.81
C LYS A 485 -3.99 -7.29 6.08
N SER A 486 -4.35 -8.39 6.75
CA SER A 486 -5.72 -8.78 7.08
C SER A 486 -6.52 -7.68 7.79
N THR A 487 -5.88 -6.85 8.60
CA THR A 487 -6.50 -5.70 9.28
C THR A 487 -7.24 -4.80 8.31
N ILE A 488 -6.62 -4.47 7.16
CA ILE A 488 -7.23 -3.60 6.15
C ILE A 488 -8.49 -4.25 5.59
N PHE A 489 -8.43 -5.54 5.28
CA PHE A 489 -9.56 -6.28 4.71
C PHE A 489 -10.72 -6.44 5.68
N ILE A 490 -10.42 -6.71 6.95
CA ILE A 490 -11.43 -6.72 8.02
C ILE A 490 -12.13 -5.35 8.10
N MET A 491 -11.36 -4.26 8.05
CA MET A 491 -11.91 -2.91 8.10
C MET A 491 -12.73 -2.55 6.85
N ILE A 492 -12.32 -2.98 5.65
CA ILE A 492 -13.10 -2.80 4.41
C ILE A 492 -14.45 -3.50 4.55
N PHE A 493 -14.49 -4.77 4.95
CA PHE A 493 -15.74 -5.50 5.15
C PHE A 493 -16.58 -4.91 6.29
N TYR A 494 -15.97 -4.55 7.41
CA TYR A 494 -16.65 -3.92 8.54
C TYR A 494 -17.37 -2.62 8.10
N GLN A 495 -16.66 -1.75 7.39
CA GLN A 495 -17.26 -0.50 6.89
C GLN A 495 -18.35 -0.78 5.85
N PHE A 496 -18.08 -1.67 4.89
CA PHE A 496 -19.04 -2.00 3.84
C PHE A 496 -20.34 -2.58 4.41
N PHE A 497 -20.24 -3.54 5.33
CA PHE A 497 -21.43 -4.12 5.96
C PHE A 497 -22.20 -3.11 6.80
N ASN A 498 -21.56 -2.09 7.36
CA ASN A 498 -22.27 -1.00 8.05
C ASN A 498 -23.09 -0.13 7.11
N THR A 499 -22.78 -0.06 5.81
CA THR A 499 -23.58 0.71 4.83
C THR A 499 -24.83 -0.04 4.38
N ILE A 500 -24.88 -1.37 4.51
CA ILE A 500 -26.06 -2.17 4.16
C ILE A 500 -27.14 -1.99 5.23
N PRO A 501 -28.39 -1.65 4.88
CA PRO A 501 -29.48 -1.47 5.84
C PRO A 501 -29.72 -2.72 6.70
N LYS A 502 -29.79 -2.55 8.02
CA LYS A 502 -30.03 -3.67 8.97
C LYS A 502 -31.38 -4.33 8.79
N VAL A 503 -32.35 -3.59 8.26
CA VAL A 503 -33.72 -4.09 7.98
C VAL A 503 -33.72 -5.34 7.09
N LEU A 504 -32.75 -5.47 6.16
CA LEU A 504 -32.63 -6.66 5.31
C LEU A 504 -32.27 -7.92 6.12
N ASP A 505 -31.37 -7.77 7.10
CA ASP A 505 -31.02 -8.87 8.01
C ASP A 505 -32.17 -9.23 8.94
N GLU A 506 -32.93 -8.21 9.42
CA GLU A 506 -34.08 -8.39 10.29
C GLU A 506 -35.24 -9.10 9.56
N ALA A 507 -35.53 -8.70 8.32
CA ALA A 507 -36.53 -9.37 7.50
C ALA A 507 -36.23 -10.85 7.28
N ALA A 508 -34.96 -11.17 6.90
CA ALA A 508 -34.55 -12.54 6.73
C ALA A 508 -34.62 -13.36 8.02
N ARG A 509 -34.38 -12.75 9.19
CA ARG A 509 -34.55 -13.40 10.50
C ARG A 509 -36.01 -13.65 10.85
N VAL A 510 -36.92 -12.74 10.48
CA VAL A 510 -38.37 -12.94 10.62
C VAL A 510 -38.81 -14.13 9.77
N ASP A 511 -38.26 -14.30 8.57
CA ASP A 511 -38.49 -15.45 7.69
C ASP A 511 -37.82 -16.75 8.20
N GLY A 512 -37.23 -16.75 9.42
CA GLY A 512 -36.65 -17.91 10.06
C GLY A 512 -35.21 -18.24 9.65
N ALA A 513 -34.51 -17.34 8.92
CA ALA A 513 -33.11 -17.56 8.57
C ALA A 513 -32.19 -17.45 9.79
N GLY A 514 -31.35 -18.46 10.00
CA GLY A 514 -30.29 -18.40 11.00
C GLY A 514 -29.16 -17.41 10.59
N PRO A 515 -28.32 -16.96 11.54
CA PRO A 515 -27.32 -15.90 11.29
C PRO A 515 -26.33 -16.21 10.15
N ILE A 516 -25.89 -17.46 10.05
CA ILE A 516 -25.00 -17.90 8.96
C ILE A 516 -25.71 -17.86 7.61
N ARG A 517 -27.01 -18.23 7.56
CA ARG A 517 -27.80 -18.16 6.33
C ARG A 517 -28.01 -16.72 5.90
N VAL A 518 -28.27 -15.79 6.85
CA VAL A 518 -28.37 -14.35 6.58
C VAL A 518 -27.06 -13.85 6.00
N PHE A 519 -25.92 -14.18 6.63
CA PHE A 519 -24.61 -13.79 6.12
C PHE A 519 -24.37 -14.29 4.70
N LEU A 520 -24.54 -15.59 4.43
CA LEU A 520 -24.17 -16.20 3.14
C LEU A 520 -25.16 -15.86 2.02
N ARG A 521 -26.46 -15.74 2.31
CA ARG A 521 -27.50 -15.58 1.27
C ARG A 521 -28.05 -14.17 1.11
N VAL A 522 -27.83 -13.30 2.09
CA VAL A 522 -28.35 -11.92 2.04
C VAL A 522 -27.19 -10.93 2.02
N THR A 523 -26.36 -10.91 3.06
CA THR A 523 -25.40 -9.82 3.25
C THR A 523 -24.16 -9.97 2.37
N LEU A 524 -23.60 -11.18 2.23
CA LEU A 524 -22.41 -11.44 1.40
C LEU A 524 -22.65 -11.21 -0.10
N PRO A 525 -23.79 -11.62 -0.71
CA PRO A 525 -24.09 -11.30 -2.10
C PRO A 525 -24.22 -9.80 -2.36
N LEU A 526 -24.73 -9.02 -1.41
CA LEU A 526 -24.76 -7.56 -1.51
C LEU A 526 -23.38 -6.93 -1.40
N ALA A 527 -22.42 -7.64 -0.78
CA ALA A 527 -21.05 -7.19 -0.59
C ALA A 527 -20.09 -7.65 -1.70
N VAL A 528 -20.57 -8.18 -2.83
CA VAL A 528 -19.71 -8.59 -3.97
C VAL A 528 -18.69 -7.50 -4.37
N PRO A 529 -19.01 -6.20 -4.40
CA PRO A 529 -18.01 -5.17 -4.68
C PRO A 529 -16.83 -5.19 -3.68
N ALA A 530 -17.11 -5.33 -2.39
CA ALA A 530 -16.06 -5.43 -1.36
C ALA A 530 -15.28 -6.74 -1.48
N VAL A 531 -15.95 -7.86 -1.80
CA VAL A 531 -15.33 -9.17 -2.04
C VAL A 531 -14.30 -9.08 -3.17
N VAL A 532 -14.67 -8.46 -4.31
CA VAL A 532 -13.78 -8.30 -5.47
C VAL A 532 -12.56 -7.45 -5.11
N VAL A 533 -12.76 -6.34 -4.40
CA VAL A 533 -11.65 -5.47 -3.95
C VAL A 533 -10.70 -6.22 -3.02
N VAL A 534 -11.24 -6.89 -2.01
CA VAL A 534 -10.42 -7.63 -1.04
C VAL A 534 -9.69 -8.80 -1.71
N PHE A 535 -10.37 -9.53 -2.62
CA PHE A 535 -9.75 -10.59 -3.40
C PHE A 535 -8.59 -10.08 -4.24
N LEU A 536 -8.82 -9.01 -5.02
CA LEU A 536 -7.80 -8.43 -5.89
C LEU A 536 -6.55 -8.00 -5.09
N PHE A 537 -6.75 -7.23 -4.01
CA PHE A 537 -5.64 -6.79 -3.18
C PHE A 537 -4.93 -7.95 -2.48
N SER A 538 -5.68 -8.89 -1.93
CA SER A 538 -5.10 -10.06 -1.26
C SER A 538 -4.27 -10.88 -2.25
N PHE A 539 -4.81 -11.18 -3.42
CA PHE A 539 -4.11 -11.91 -4.47
C PHE A 539 -2.82 -11.20 -4.90
N VAL A 540 -2.90 -9.88 -5.17
CA VAL A 540 -1.75 -9.05 -5.56
C VAL A 540 -0.67 -9.03 -4.47
N TRP A 541 -1.04 -8.91 -3.20
CA TRP A 541 -0.08 -8.87 -2.12
C TRP A 541 0.62 -10.21 -1.88
N TYR A 542 -0.09 -11.34 -1.98
CA TYR A 542 0.54 -12.66 -1.94
C TYR A 542 1.41 -12.93 -3.17
N TRP A 543 0.98 -12.47 -4.36
CA TRP A 543 1.78 -12.58 -5.58
C TRP A 543 3.12 -11.85 -5.46
N ASN A 544 3.09 -10.65 -4.93
CA ASN A 544 4.25 -9.78 -4.81
C ASN A 544 5.11 -10.08 -3.56
N GLU A 545 4.65 -10.97 -2.66
CA GLU A 545 5.39 -11.32 -1.44
C GLU A 545 6.51 -12.31 -1.77
N THR A 546 7.73 -11.80 -1.84
CA THR A 546 8.91 -12.61 -2.15
C THR A 546 9.71 -12.97 -0.92
N TYR A 547 9.71 -12.08 0.08
CA TYR A 547 10.55 -12.22 1.25
C TYR A 547 10.09 -13.37 2.16
N LEU A 548 8.84 -13.35 2.61
CA LEU A 548 8.29 -14.42 3.45
C LEU A 548 8.12 -15.72 2.65
N THR A 549 7.85 -15.61 1.34
CA THR A 549 7.78 -16.76 0.45
C THR A 549 9.12 -17.49 0.41
N GLY A 550 10.22 -16.76 0.20
CA GLY A 550 11.56 -17.34 0.20
C GLY A 550 12.01 -17.86 1.57
N LEU A 551 11.45 -17.32 2.66
CA LEU A 551 11.77 -17.74 4.03
C LEU A 551 10.99 -18.98 4.47
N TYR A 552 9.67 -19.04 4.16
CA TYR A 552 8.80 -20.09 4.68
C TYR A 552 8.65 -21.28 3.74
N ILE A 553 8.92 -21.13 2.45
CA ILE A 553 8.80 -22.19 1.45
C ILE A 553 10.14 -22.38 0.75
N ASP A 554 10.93 -23.32 1.25
CA ASP A 554 12.18 -23.67 0.60
C ASP A 554 11.95 -24.19 -0.81
N GLY A 555 12.80 -23.76 -1.75
CA GLY A 555 12.63 -24.11 -3.16
C GLY A 555 11.41 -23.49 -3.85
N ALA A 556 10.71 -22.53 -3.24
CA ALA A 556 9.59 -21.85 -3.88
C ALA A 556 10.00 -21.25 -5.24
N ARG A 557 9.15 -21.49 -6.23
CA ARG A 557 9.30 -20.93 -7.58
C ARG A 557 8.07 -20.09 -7.89
N THR A 558 8.18 -18.77 -7.68
CA THR A 558 7.16 -17.79 -8.11
C THR A 558 7.82 -16.82 -9.10
N LEU A 559 7.05 -16.22 -9.99
CA LEU A 559 7.58 -15.29 -10.98
C LEU A 559 8.39 -14.15 -10.34
N PRO A 560 7.90 -13.45 -9.28
CA PRO A 560 8.71 -12.42 -8.63
C PRO A 560 9.96 -12.97 -7.93
N LEU A 561 9.89 -14.18 -7.35
CA LEU A 561 11.04 -14.78 -6.67
C LEU A 561 12.09 -15.26 -7.68
N GLN A 562 11.68 -15.80 -8.84
CA GLN A 562 12.61 -16.16 -9.91
C GLN A 562 13.30 -14.92 -10.51
N LEU A 563 12.60 -13.78 -10.56
CA LEU A 563 13.21 -12.52 -10.96
C LEU A 563 14.35 -12.11 -10.01
N SER A 564 14.17 -12.28 -8.69
CA SER A 564 15.25 -12.00 -7.72
C SER A 564 16.47 -12.90 -7.85
N ARG A 565 16.30 -14.09 -8.45
CA ARG A 565 17.38 -15.07 -8.69
C ARG A 565 17.82 -15.09 -10.16
N PHE A 566 17.34 -14.16 -10.97
CA PHE A 566 17.45 -14.19 -12.42
C PHE A 566 18.89 -14.29 -12.91
N ALA A 567 19.82 -13.47 -12.36
CA ALA A 567 21.22 -13.51 -12.74
C ALA A 567 21.88 -14.87 -12.47
N ALA A 568 21.58 -15.48 -11.31
CA ALA A 568 22.12 -16.79 -10.97
C ALA A 568 21.59 -17.87 -11.91
N SER A 569 20.27 -17.89 -12.14
CA SER A 569 19.63 -18.85 -13.03
C SER A 569 20.06 -18.69 -14.49
N PHE A 570 20.30 -17.46 -14.95
CA PHE A 570 20.81 -17.20 -16.28
C PHE A 570 22.24 -17.73 -16.45
N ARG A 571 23.12 -17.49 -15.48
CA ARG A 571 24.49 -18.02 -15.51
C ARG A 571 24.53 -19.55 -15.47
N GLU A 572 23.64 -20.18 -14.72
CA GLU A 572 23.53 -21.63 -14.66
C GLU A 572 23.12 -22.23 -16.01
N GLN A 573 22.20 -21.60 -16.73
CA GLN A 573 21.67 -22.11 -18.00
C GLN A 573 22.50 -21.74 -19.22
N PHE A 574 23.10 -20.55 -19.22
CA PHE A 574 23.82 -19.98 -20.38
C PHE A 574 25.29 -19.66 -20.08
N GLY A 575 25.77 -19.83 -18.84
CA GLY A 575 27.11 -19.42 -18.40
C GLY A 575 28.25 -20.39 -18.74
N ASN A 576 27.98 -21.51 -19.39
CA ASN A 576 29.06 -22.43 -19.89
C ASN A 576 29.64 -21.99 -21.23
N VAL A 577 29.41 -20.76 -21.64
CA VAL A 577 30.00 -20.16 -22.84
C VAL A 577 31.41 -19.76 -22.52
N ASP A 578 32.34 -20.18 -23.37
CA ASP A 578 33.78 -19.86 -23.30
C ASP A 578 34.00 -18.38 -22.97
N PRO A 579 34.72 -18.02 -21.89
CA PRO A 579 35.01 -16.63 -21.58
C PRO A 579 35.70 -15.85 -22.70
N ASN A 580 36.28 -16.56 -23.68
CA ASN A 580 36.96 -16.02 -24.86
C ASN A 580 36.04 -15.98 -26.12
N ALA A 581 34.80 -16.43 -26.04
CA ALA A 581 33.88 -16.31 -27.17
C ALA A 581 33.59 -14.81 -27.43
N GLU A 582 33.90 -14.36 -28.64
CA GLU A 582 33.63 -12.98 -29.10
C GLU A 582 32.13 -12.65 -29.19
N ASP A 583 31.25 -13.63 -29.02
CA ASP A 583 29.78 -13.46 -29.10
C ASP A 583 29.24 -12.80 -27.82
N PHE A 584 29.08 -11.48 -27.88
CA PHE A 584 28.35 -10.64 -26.91
C PHE A 584 26.90 -11.07 -26.70
N VAL A 585 26.37 -11.92 -27.59
CA VAL A 585 24.96 -12.32 -27.66
C VAL A 585 24.50 -13.15 -26.46
N ASP A 586 25.42 -13.87 -25.78
CA ASP A 586 25.08 -14.75 -24.67
C ASP A 586 25.37 -14.18 -23.27
N ARG A 587 25.78 -12.92 -23.19
CA ARG A 587 25.91 -12.25 -21.90
C ARG A 587 24.58 -11.72 -21.43
N ILE A 588 24.35 -11.83 -20.12
CA ILE A 588 23.19 -11.17 -19.50
C ILE A 588 23.33 -9.67 -19.65
N ASN A 589 22.31 -9.02 -20.19
CA ASN A 589 22.26 -7.58 -20.40
C ASN A 589 20.96 -6.97 -19.88
N GLU A 590 20.87 -5.66 -19.88
CA GLU A 590 19.71 -4.93 -19.39
C GLU A 590 18.41 -5.33 -20.12
N ALA A 591 18.44 -5.53 -21.44
CA ALA A 591 17.25 -5.89 -22.23
C ALA A 591 16.68 -7.25 -21.80
N ILE A 592 17.53 -8.24 -21.49
CA ILE A 592 17.10 -9.55 -20.99
C ILE A 592 16.45 -9.42 -19.59
N TYR A 593 17.01 -8.58 -18.71
CA TYR A 593 16.39 -8.29 -17.41
C TYR A 593 15.02 -7.62 -17.55
N MET A 594 14.92 -6.63 -18.45
CA MET A 594 13.65 -5.94 -18.71
C MET A 594 12.60 -6.89 -19.30
N ALA A 595 13.00 -7.80 -20.19
CA ALA A 595 12.14 -8.87 -20.71
C ALA A 595 11.66 -9.79 -19.58
N GLY A 596 12.57 -10.23 -18.70
CA GLY A 596 12.23 -11.05 -17.53
C GLY A 596 11.27 -10.36 -16.58
N THR A 597 11.48 -9.07 -16.34
CA THR A 597 10.61 -8.25 -15.51
C THR A 597 9.20 -8.15 -16.10
N LEU A 598 9.09 -7.87 -17.42
CA LEU A 598 7.78 -7.84 -18.11
C LEU A 598 7.08 -9.20 -18.08
N ILE A 599 7.79 -10.30 -18.33
CA ILE A 599 7.23 -11.65 -18.24
C ILE A 599 6.67 -11.92 -16.83
N SER A 600 7.38 -11.47 -15.79
CA SER A 600 6.96 -11.68 -14.39
C SER A 600 5.71 -10.91 -14.01
N ILE A 601 5.51 -9.71 -14.54
CA ILE A 601 4.36 -8.85 -14.22
C ILE A 601 3.17 -9.06 -15.14
N LEU A 602 3.38 -9.62 -16.33
CA LEU A 602 2.34 -9.77 -17.38
C LEU A 602 1.08 -10.52 -16.91
N PRO A 603 1.15 -11.68 -16.20
CA PRO A 603 -0.05 -12.38 -15.75
C PRO A 603 -0.88 -11.53 -14.78
N LEU A 604 -0.20 -10.78 -13.90
CA LEU A 604 -0.84 -9.90 -12.93
C LEU A 604 -1.51 -8.71 -13.61
N LEU A 605 -0.86 -8.14 -14.64
CA LEU A 605 -1.43 -7.10 -15.49
C LEU A 605 -2.71 -7.57 -16.19
N LEU A 606 -2.67 -8.75 -16.81
CA LEU A 606 -3.84 -9.33 -17.49
C LEU A 606 -5.01 -9.54 -16.53
N MET A 607 -4.73 -10.07 -15.34
CA MET A 607 -5.73 -10.22 -14.29
C MET A 607 -6.31 -8.87 -13.87
N TYR A 608 -5.47 -7.86 -13.64
CA TYR A 608 -5.90 -6.51 -13.27
C TYR A 608 -6.80 -5.89 -14.34
N PHE A 609 -6.41 -5.92 -15.62
CA PHE A 609 -7.24 -5.38 -16.70
C PHE A 609 -8.58 -6.13 -16.85
N GLY A 610 -8.61 -7.43 -16.57
CA GLY A 610 -9.86 -8.20 -16.51
C GLY A 610 -10.80 -7.79 -15.38
N LEU A 611 -10.24 -7.45 -14.20
CA LEU A 611 -11.01 -7.13 -12.99
C LEU A 611 -11.23 -5.62 -12.78
N GLN A 612 -10.53 -4.74 -13.52
CA GLN A 612 -10.53 -3.29 -13.31
C GLN A 612 -11.93 -2.66 -13.35
N LYS A 613 -12.82 -3.17 -14.20
CA LYS A 613 -14.19 -2.63 -14.31
C LYS A 613 -14.93 -2.76 -12.98
N TRP A 614 -14.88 -3.93 -12.37
CA TRP A 614 -15.53 -4.18 -11.07
C TRP A 614 -14.85 -3.40 -9.94
N PHE A 615 -13.53 -3.21 -10.02
CA PHE A 615 -12.79 -2.39 -9.08
C PHE A 615 -13.24 -0.92 -9.14
N VAL A 616 -13.28 -0.33 -10.32
CA VAL A 616 -13.70 1.08 -10.52
C VAL A 616 -15.15 1.28 -10.11
N GLU A 617 -16.06 0.36 -10.50
CA GLU A 617 -17.47 0.41 -10.10
C GLU A 617 -17.67 0.26 -8.58
N SER A 618 -16.84 -0.55 -7.90
CA SER A 618 -16.93 -0.72 -6.45
C SER A 618 -16.51 0.54 -5.70
N VAL A 619 -15.51 1.24 -6.20
CA VAL A 619 -15.07 2.54 -5.64
C VAL A 619 -16.18 3.59 -5.81
N ASP A 620 -16.81 3.66 -6.97
CA ASP A 620 -17.90 4.61 -7.23
C ASP A 620 -19.15 4.31 -6.39
N ARG A 621 -19.55 3.04 -6.24
CA ARG A 621 -20.70 2.63 -5.42
C ARG A 621 -20.49 2.82 -3.92
N SER A 622 -19.27 2.67 -3.43
CA SER A 622 -18.96 2.94 -2.01
C SER A 622 -19.10 4.43 -1.65
N GLY A 623 -19.16 5.32 -2.64
CA GLY A 623 -19.40 6.76 -2.49
C GLY A 623 -20.86 7.20 -2.61
N ILE A 624 -21.74 6.36 -3.22
CA ILE A 624 -23.10 6.80 -3.64
C ILE A 624 -24.21 6.47 -2.61
N THR A 625 -23.96 5.62 -1.62
CA THR A 625 -25.01 5.29 -0.63
C THR A 625 -25.09 6.32 0.49
N GLY A 626 -25.55 7.49 0.16
CA GLY A 626 -25.93 8.58 1.05
C GLY A 626 -27.38 9.07 0.77
N GLU A 627 -28.28 8.15 0.31
CA GLU A 627 -29.72 8.35 0.35
C GLU A 627 -30.37 7.40 1.36
#